data_d55b4340715d4c5d999c3864b997161b
#
_entry.id   d55b4340715d4c5d999c3864b997161b
#
_cell.length_a   1.000
_cell.length_b   1.000
_cell.length_c   1.000
_cell.angle_alpha   90.00
_cell.angle_beta   90.00
_cell.angle_gamma   90.00
#
_symmetry.space_group_name_H-M   'P 1'
#
loop_
_entity.id
_entity.type
_entity.pdbx_description
1 polymer ?
#
loop_
_entity_poly.entity_id
_entity_poly.type
_entity_poly.pdbx_seq_one_letter_code
_entity_poly.pdbx_strand_id
1 'polypeptide(L)'
;MIPAIKYFRPLFFSCSVVLILFPLMALTQNGDSITDEEAPVGPTPRTAEGKVDFSGVWDPGFSFATLGDVPLQPWAEELYQERRANLSRDDPEARCLPAGVPRISPFPQKFVQTPDLVVILDEGNVHSYRQLFLDGRGHLENSVPLWMGDSIAHWDGDTLVVDTTGFNDLTWVNGRGIPHTEQLHVIERYMRPDLGHMEVEI
;
A
#
# COMPACT_ATOMS: atom_id res chain seq x y z
N MET A 1 -0.45 79.66 -3.68
CA MET A 1 -1.80 79.55 -3.19
C MET A 1 -2.05 78.07 -2.94
N ILE A 2 -1.89 77.65 -1.68
CA ILE A 2 -1.97 76.25 -1.26
C ILE A 2 -3.32 76.08 -0.55
N PRO A 3 -4.21 75.15 -0.97
CA PRO A 3 -5.46 74.95 -0.25
C PRO A 3 -5.29 74.00 0.96
N ALA A 4 -6.02 74.37 1.98
CA ALA A 4 -5.96 73.80 3.35
C ALA A 4 -6.36 72.33 3.45
N ILE A 5 -5.62 71.60 4.27
CA ILE A 5 -5.87 70.25 4.71
C ILE A 5 -6.96 70.26 5.77
N LYS A 6 -8.13 69.60 5.48
CA LYS A 6 -9.18 69.37 6.47
C LYS A 6 -8.88 68.15 7.28
N TYR A 7 -8.71 68.29 8.60
CA TYR A 7 -8.55 67.20 9.54
C TYR A 7 -9.90 66.43 9.71
N PHE A 8 -9.89 65.13 9.40
CA PHE A 8 -10.96 64.22 9.75
C PHE A 8 -10.75 63.74 11.19
N ARG A 9 -11.80 63.93 12.02
CA ARG A 9 -11.83 63.36 13.39
C ARG A 9 -12.04 61.86 13.31
N PRO A 10 -11.33 61.02 14.10
CA PRO A 10 -11.63 59.60 14.18
C PRO A 10 -12.85 59.39 15.04
N LEU A 11 -13.85 58.72 14.48
CA LEU A 11 -14.95 58.12 15.21
C LEU A 11 -14.42 56.88 15.93
N PHE A 12 -14.41 56.94 17.27
CA PHE A 12 -14.22 55.74 18.07
C PHE A 12 -15.45 54.87 18.02
N PHE A 13 -15.41 53.78 17.22
CA PHE A 13 -16.33 52.67 17.36
C PHE A 13 -15.90 51.84 18.56
N SER A 14 -16.68 51.89 19.63
CA SER A 14 -16.58 50.96 20.76
C SER A 14 -17.04 49.60 20.27
N CYS A 15 -16.10 48.71 19.97
CA CYS A 15 -16.38 47.32 19.65
C CYS A 15 -16.62 46.59 20.97
N SER A 16 -17.89 46.48 21.41
CA SER A 16 -18.28 45.61 22.52
C SER A 16 -18.09 44.16 22.04
N VAL A 17 -16.98 43.55 22.50
CA VAL A 17 -16.76 42.10 22.32
C VAL A 17 -17.77 41.37 23.23
N VAL A 18 -18.85 40.91 22.63
CA VAL A 18 -19.74 39.95 23.28
C VAL A 18 -19.02 38.58 23.27
N LEU A 19 -18.44 38.22 24.40
CA LEU A 19 -17.92 36.89 24.63
C LEU A 19 -19.10 35.92 24.73
N ILE A 20 -19.49 35.30 23.63
CA ILE A 20 -20.39 34.17 23.64
C ILE A 20 -19.59 32.97 24.15
N LEU A 21 -19.76 32.67 25.43
CA LEU A 21 -19.32 31.41 26.02
C LEU A 21 -20.16 30.28 25.42
N PHE A 22 -19.67 29.73 24.32
CA PHE A 22 -20.15 28.41 23.92
C PHE A 22 -19.68 27.40 24.99
N PRO A 23 -20.58 26.61 25.58
CA PRO A 23 -20.14 25.49 26.37
C PRO A 23 -19.34 24.59 25.42
N LEU A 24 -18.07 24.44 25.74
CA LEU A 24 -17.22 23.44 25.10
C LEU A 24 -17.82 22.08 25.50
N MET A 25 -18.82 21.63 24.75
CA MET A 25 -19.14 20.21 24.72
C MET A 25 -17.88 19.53 24.22
N ALA A 26 -17.09 19.02 25.15
CA ALA A 26 -16.12 18.00 24.87
C ALA A 26 -16.94 16.86 24.21
N LEU A 27 -17.00 16.85 22.89
CA LEU A 27 -17.20 15.62 22.16
C LEU A 27 -16.02 14.75 22.58
N THR A 28 -16.22 13.96 23.64
CA THR A 28 -15.48 12.73 23.76
C THR A 28 -15.78 11.99 22.47
N GLN A 29 -14.94 12.15 21.46
CA GLN A 29 -14.77 11.10 20.50
C GLN A 29 -14.31 9.92 21.37
N ASN A 30 -15.28 9.07 21.74
CA ASN A 30 -14.96 7.70 21.95
C ASN A 30 -14.26 7.33 20.62
N GLY A 31 -12.94 7.31 20.63
CA GLY A 31 -12.20 6.52 19.70
C GLY A 31 -12.70 5.10 20.01
N ASP A 32 -13.78 4.72 19.37
CA ASP A 32 -14.00 3.32 19.11
C ASP A 32 -12.71 2.92 18.42
N SER A 33 -11.81 2.33 19.19
CA SER A 33 -10.75 1.50 18.65
C SER A 33 -11.44 0.74 17.54
N ILE A 34 -10.87 0.80 16.33
CA ILE A 34 -11.24 -0.14 15.27
C ILE A 34 -11.32 -1.44 16.04
N THR A 35 -12.54 -1.85 16.33
CA THR A 35 -12.80 -3.04 17.12
C THR A 35 -12.10 -4.12 16.32
N ASP A 36 -11.30 -4.94 17.01
CA ASP A 36 -10.85 -6.23 16.49
C ASP A 36 -12.14 -7.02 16.16
N GLU A 37 -12.75 -6.68 15.02
CA GLU A 37 -13.90 -7.42 14.52
C GLU A 37 -13.32 -8.79 14.19
N GLU A 38 -13.71 -9.77 14.97
CA GLU A 38 -13.23 -11.12 14.85
C GLU A 38 -13.48 -11.59 13.40
N ALA A 39 -12.43 -12.08 12.75
CA ALA A 39 -12.52 -12.49 11.35
C ALA A 39 -13.69 -13.48 11.15
N PRO A 40 -14.45 -13.36 10.06
CA PRO A 40 -15.62 -14.20 9.83
C PRO A 40 -15.22 -15.68 9.76
N VAL A 41 -15.95 -16.53 10.49
CA VAL A 41 -15.69 -17.97 10.56
C VAL A 41 -16.57 -18.73 9.55
N GLY A 42 -15.96 -19.61 8.79
CA GLY A 42 -16.67 -20.44 7.82
C GLY A 42 -15.71 -21.19 6.89
N PRO A 43 -16.25 -22.07 6.05
CA PRO A 43 -15.43 -22.82 5.09
C PRO A 43 -14.86 -21.89 4.02
N THR A 44 -13.72 -22.27 3.45
CA THR A 44 -13.08 -21.58 2.33
C THR A 44 -14.06 -21.41 1.15
N PRO A 45 -14.36 -20.16 0.73
CA PRO A 45 -15.21 -19.92 -0.42
C PRO A 45 -14.56 -20.42 -1.72
N ARG A 46 -15.43 -20.80 -2.68
CA ARG A 46 -14.97 -21.28 -3.99
C ARG A 46 -15.73 -20.60 -5.11
N THR A 47 -15.05 -20.41 -6.23
CA THR A 47 -15.65 -19.93 -7.48
C THR A 47 -16.56 -21.01 -8.09
N ALA A 48 -17.28 -20.65 -9.15
CA ALA A 48 -18.13 -21.59 -9.88
C ALA A 48 -17.31 -22.76 -10.50
N GLU A 49 -16.04 -22.53 -10.78
CA GLU A 49 -15.09 -23.52 -11.31
C GLU A 49 -14.44 -24.36 -10.20
N GLY A 50 -14.81 -24.15 -8.94
CA GLY A 50 -14.31 -24.90 -7.78
C GLY A 50 -12.94 -24.45 -7.26
N LYS A 51 -12.36 -23.40 -7.83
CA LYS A 51 -11.11 -22.79 -7.32
C LYS A 51 -11.38 -21.99 -6.05
N VAL A 52 -10.36 -21.83 -5.23
CA VAL A 52 -10.45 -20.92 -4.07
C VAL A 52 -10.81 -19.52 -4.55
N ASP A 53 -11.79 -18.90 -3.91
CA ASP A 53 -12.20 -17.52 -4.22
C ASP A 53 -11.48 -16.56 -3.27
N PHE A 54 -10.59 -15.74 -3.80
CA PHE A 54 -9.89 -14.68 -3.08
C PHE A 54 -10.60 -13.33 -3.14
N SER A 55 -11.74 -13.24 -3.86
CA SER A 55 -12.46 -11.97 -3.99
C SER A 55 -12.86 -11.42 -2.63
N GLY A 56 -12.73 -10.10 -2.49
CA GLY A 56 -13.05 -9.40 -1.25
C GLY A 56 -12.05 -8.32 -0.91
N VAL A 57 -12.25 -7.71 0.24
CA VAL A 57 -11.31 -6.75 0.84
C VAL A 57 -10.58 -7.48 1.96
N TRP A 58 -9.26 -7.36 1.94
CA TRP A 58 -8.36 -7.98 2.90
C TRP A 58 -7.55 -6.89 3.60
N ASP A 59 -7.60 -6.91 4.92
CA ASP A 59 -6.78 -6.05 5.76
C ASP A 59 -5.69 -6.89 6.42
N PRO A 60 -4.41 -6.70 6.08
CA PRO A 60 -3.31 -7.43 6.71
C PRO A 60 -3.08 -6.98 8.16
N GLY A 61 -3.81 -5.99 8.65
CA GLY A 61 -3.50 -5.35 9.91
C GLY A 61 -2.11 -4.71 9.82
N PHE A 62 -1.39 -4.70 10.95
CA PHE A 62 0.01 -4.27 10.97
C PHE A 62 0.99 -5.46 10.82
N SER A 63 0.58 -6.54 10.19
CA SER A 63 1.44 -7.68 9.89
C SER A 63 2.41 -7.33 8.78
N PHE A 64 3.50 -6.68 9.14
CA PHE A 64 4.59 -6.45 8.20
C PHE A 64 5.30 -7.77 7.93
N ALA A 65 5.49 -8.10 6.65
CA ALA A 65 6.37 -9.18 6.26
C ALA A 65 7.73 -8.99 6.96
N THR A 66 8.02 -9.83 7.91
CA THR A 66 9.33 -9.84 8.57
C THR A 66 10.29 -10.52 7.60
N LEU A 67 10.94 -9.72 6.78
CA LEU A 67 12.16 -10.20 6.14
C LEU A 67 13.15 -10.46 7.28
N GLY A 68 13.53 -11.72 7.47
CA GLY A 68 14.59 -12.09 8.39
C GLY A 68 15.92 -11.41 8.03
N ASP A 69 17.03 -11.93 8.51
CA ASP A 69 18.36 -11.44 8.10
C ASP A 69 18.54 -11.68 6.60
N VAL A 70 18.41 -10.62 5.81
CA VAL A 70 18.62 -10.67 4.36
C VAL A 70 20.10 -10.56 4.07
N PRO A 71 20.72 -11.57 3.42
CA PRO A 71 22.14 -11.52 3.05
C PRO A 71 22.32 -10.55 1.88
N LEU A 72 22.62 -9.29 2.18
CA LEU A 72 22.81 -8.27 1.15
C LEU A 72 24.16 -8.44 0.45
N GLN A 73 24.17 -8.19 -0.85
CA GLN A 73 25.40 -8.01 -1.60
C GLN A 73 26.13 -6.74 -1.12
N PRO A 74 27.46 -6.63 -1.23
CA PRO A 74 28.21 -5.46 -0.73
C PRO A 74 27.66 -4.09 -1.23
N TRP A 75 27.32 -3.98 -2.51
CA TRP A 75 26.73 -2.77 -3.07
C TRP A 75 25.35 -2.46 -2.47
N ALA A 76 24.56 -3.49 -2.20
CA ALA A 76 23.22 -3.34 -1.64
C ALA A 76 23.28 -2.94 -0.17
N GLU A 77 24.25 -3.48 0.57
CA GLU A 77 24.50 -3.11 1.97
C GLU A 77 24.95 -1.64 2.06
N GLU A 78 25.86 -1.19 1.20
CA GLU A 78 26.33 0.20 1.17
C GLU A 78 25.16 1.15 0.91
N LEU A 79 24.35 0.90 -0.12
CA LEU A 79 23.18 1.72 -0.45
C LEU A 79 22.11 1.67 0.64
N TYR A 80 21.91 0.51 1.27
CA TYR A 80 20.98 0.36 2.39
C TYR A 80 21.40 1.22 3.58
N GLN A 81 22.69 1.23 3.94
CA GLN A 81 23.21 2.04 5.02
C GLN A 81 23.13 3.55 4.69
N GLU A 82 23.39 3.96 3.46
CA GLU A 82 23.20 5.33 2.99
C GLU A 82 21.75 5.79 3.15
N ARG A 83 20.78 4.98 2.70
CA ARG A 83 19.34 5.26 2.83
C ARG A 83 18.92 5.39 4.29
N ARG A 84 19.46 4.57 5.17
CA ARG A 84 19.24 4.69 6.62
C ARG A 84 19.83 5.96 7.21
N ALA A 85 21.03 6.32 6.82
CA ALA A 85 21.71 7.51 7.31
C ALA A 85 20.99 8.81 6.89
N ASN A 86 20.39 8.83 5.69
CA ASN A 86 19.63 9.97 5.20
C ASN A 86 18.15 9.97 5.59
N LEU A 87 17.75 9.09 6.53
CA LEU A 87 16.36 8.94 7.02
C LEU A 87 15.37 8.59 5.91
N SER A 88 15.77 7.76 4.97
CA SER A 88 14.94 7.31 3.84
C SER A 88 14.37 8.46 2.98
N ARG A 89 15.09 9.59 2.90
CA ARG A 89 14.66 10.79 2.13
C ARG A 89 14.40 10.49 0.65
N ASP A 90 15.07 9.47 0.12
CA ASP A 90 14.97 9.06 -1.28
C ASP A 90 13.93 7.98 -1.52
N ASP A 91 13.10 7.70 -0.52
CA ASP A 91 12.00 6.76 -0.65
C ASP A 91 11.06 7.18 -1.80
N PRO A 92 10.80 6.32 -2.79
CA PRO A 92 9.88 6.63 -3.88
C PRO A 92 8.47 7.00 -3.38
N GLU A 93 7.97 6.37 -2.32
CA GLU A 93 6.66 6.71 -1.76
C GLU A 93 6.60 8.13 -1.19
N ALA A 94 7.70 8.68 -0.69
CA ALA A 94 7.77 10.09 -0.26
C ALA A 94 7.56 11.08 -1.43
N ARG A 95 7.63 10.60 -2.66
CA ARG A 95 7.39 11.35 -3.90
C ARG A 95 6.13 10.92 -4.63
N CYS A 96 5.22 10.22 -3.97
CA CYS A 96 4.00 9.67 -4.56
C CYS A 96 4.27 8.73 -5.74
N LEU A 97 5.35 7.96 -5.69
CA LEU A 97 5.68 6.91 -6.65
C LEU A 97 5.28 5.56 -6.07
N PRO A 98 5.01 4.54 -6.91
CA PRO A 98 4.60 3.22 -6.45
C PRO A 98 5.62 2.56 -5.51
N ALA A 99 5.11 1.84 -4.51
CA ALA A 99 5.94 1.13 -3.53
C ALA A 99 6.68 -0.07 -4.14
N GLY A 100 6.09 -0.71 -5.13
CA GLY A 100 6.60 -1.96 -5.69
C GLY A 100 6.16 -3.19 -4.89
N VAL A 101 6.59 -4.37 -5.37
CA VAL A 101 6.33 -5.67 -4.75
C VAL A 101 7.66 -6.18 -4.19
N PRO A 102 7.69 -6.78 -3.00
CA PRO A 102 6.57 -7.15 -2.10
C PRO A 102 6.14 -6.05 -1.12
N ARG A 103 6.74 -4.87 -1.15
CA ARG A 103 6.54 -3.81 -0.17
C ARG A 103 5.07 -3.37 -0.01
N ILE A 104 4.25 -3.46 -1.05
CA ILE A 104 2.84 -3.04 -1.03
C ILE A 104 1.95 -3.95 -0.16
N SER A 105 2.39 -5.15 0.16
CA SER A 105 1.56 -6.16 0.82
C SER A 105 1.03 -5.82 2.22
N PRO A 106 1.62 -4.94 3.04
CA PRO A 106 1.10 -4.63 4.38
C PRO A 106 -0.10 -3.67 4.41
N PHE A 107 -0.63 -3.27 3.27
CA PHE A 107 -1.77 -2.35 3.19
C PHE A 107 -3.05 -3.09 2.79
N PRO A 108 -4.24 -2.54 3.13
CA PRO A 108 -5.49 -3.11 2.69
C PRO A 108 -5.56 -3.30 1.17
N GLN A 109 -6.07 -4.42 0.75
CA GLN A 109 -6.12 -4.82 -0.65
C GLN A 109 -7.50 -5.34 -1.01
N LYS A 110 -7.97 -5.00 -2.20
CA LYS A 110 -9.17 -5.59 -2.77
C LYS A 110 -8.81 -6.52 -3.92
N PHE A 111 -9.20 -7.77 -3.79
CA PHE A 111 -9.06 -8.79 -4.83
C PHE A 111 -10.34 -8.84 -5.67
N VAL A 112 -10.17 -8.83 -6.98
CA VAL A 112 -11.22 -9.09 -7.97
C VAL A 112 -10.76 -10.25 -8.82
N GLN A 113 -11.43 -11.39 -8.68
CA GLN A 113 -11.03 -12.64 -9.33
C GLN A 113 -12.00 -13.02 -10.44
N THR A 114 -11.43 -13.40 -11.57
CA THR A 114 -12.09 -14.04 -12.71
C THR A 114 -11.37 -15.35 -13.05
N PRO A 115 -11.87 -16.21 -13.94
CA PRO A 115 -11.16 -17.44 -14.30
C PRO A 115 -9.73 -17.22 -14.83
N ASP A 116 -9.50 -16.13 -15.56
CA ASP A 116 -8.24 -15.89 -16.29
C ASP A 116 -7.40 -14.75 -15.71
N LEU A 117 -7.93 -14.04 -14.69
CA LEU A 117 -7.29 -12.83 -14.17
C LEU A 117 -7.68 -12.60 -12.71
N VAL A 118 -6.69 -12.28 -11.89
CA VAL A 118 -6.91 -11.64 -10.58
C VAL A 118 -6.37 -10.22 -10.64
N VAL A 119 -7.19 -9.25 -10.23
CA VAL A 119 -6.75 -7.86 -10.05
C VAL A 119 -6.68 -7.57 -8.56
N ILE A 120 -5.53 -7.11 -8.09
CA ILE A 120 -5.32 -6.63 -6.74
C ILE A 120 -5.30 -5.11 -6.80
N LEU A 121 -6.23 -4.47 -6.09
CA LEU A 121 -6.28 -3.02 -5.90
C LEU A 121 -5.70 -2.71 -4.52
N ASP A 122 -4.66 -1.92 -4.49
CA ASP A 122 -3.93 -1.58 -3.26
C ASP A 122 -4.36 -0.23 -2.73
N GLU A 123 -4.60 -0.15 -1.43
CA GLU A 123 -4.97 1.08 -0.73
C GLU A 123 -3.78 1.72 0.03
N GLY A 124 -2.57 1.38 -0.37
CA GLY A 124 -1.35 1.96 0.19
C GLY A 124 -1.18 3.45 -0.10
N ASN A 125 -0.05 4.04 0.28
CA ASN A 125 0.24 5.47 0.16
C ASN A 125 0.04 6.02 -1.27
N VAL A 126 0.32 5.20 -2.27
CA VAL A 126 0.01 5.47 -3.67
C VAL A 126 -0.93 4.37 -4.15
N HIS A 127 -2.18 4.72 -4.37
CA HIS A 127 -3.15 3.76 -4.89
C HIS A 127 -2.64 3.15 -6.18
N SER A 128 -2.47 1.85 -6.18
CA SER A 128 -1.93 1.09 -7.29
C SER A 128 -2.75 -0.17 -7.54
N TYR A 129 -2.42 -0.88 -8.58
CA TYR A 129 -3.05 -2.16 -8.86
C TYR A 129 -2.05 -3.10 -9.50
N ARG A 130 -2.32 -4.40 -9.37
CA ARG A 130 -1.60 -5.48 -10.04
C ARG A 130 -2.57 -6.35 -10.80
N GLN A 131 -2.12 -6.90 -11.92
CA GLN A 131 -2.84 -7.89 -12.71
C GLN A 131 -2.05 -9.20 -12.67
N LEU A 132 -2.67 -10.25 -12.18
CA LEU A 132 -2.11 -11.59 -12.11
C LEU A 132 -2.78 -12.42 -13.20
N PHE A 133 -2.06 -12.70 -14.28
CA PHE A 133 -2.61 -13.38 -15.45
C PHE A 133 -2.62 -14.90 -15.26
N LEU A 134 -3.81 -15.48 -15.35
CA LEU A 134 -4.08 -16.93 -15.18
C LEU A 134 -4.38 -17.63 -16.52
N ASP A 135 -4.28 -16.93 -17.64
CA ASP A 135 -4.61 -17.41 -18.98
C ASP A 135 -3.53 -18.27 -19.62
N GLY A 136 -2.49 -18.62 -18.86
CA GLY A 136 -1.40 -19.50 -19.32
C GLY A 136 -0.34 -18.80 -20.17
N ARG A 137 -0.36 -17.46 -20.27
CA ARG A 137 0.71 -16.70 -20.94
C ARG A 137 2.04 -16.84 -20.19
N GLY A 138 3.15 -16.63 -20.89
CA GLY A 138 4.45 -16.38 -20.28
C GLY A 138 4.64 -14.90 -19.93
N HIS A 139 5.76 -14.61 -19.27
CA HIS A 139 6.17 -13.23 -19.04
C HIS A 139 6.40 -12.46 -20.34
N LEU A 140 6.22 -11.13 -20.25
CA LEU A 140 6.46 -10.24 -21.38
C LEU A 140 7.95 -10.26 -21.75
N GLU A 141 8.24 -10.64 -23.00
CA GLU A 141 9.60 -10.57 -23.52
C GLU A 141 9.95 -9.14 -23.93
N ASN A 142 11.15 -8.69 -23.60
CA ASN A 142 11.68 -7.37 -23.97
C ASN A 142 10.79 -6.19 -23.61
N SER A 143 10.02 -6.31 -22.52
CA SER A 143 9.20 -5.20 -22.00
C SER A 143 10.06 -4.12 -21.35
N VAL A 144 9.51 -2.91 -21.30
CA VAL A 144 10.07 -1.85 -20.44
C VAL A 144 9.87 -2.27 -18.98
N PRO A 145 10.89 -2.14 -18.11
CA PRO A 145 10.75 -2.46 -16.69
C PRO A 145 9.61 -1.70 -16.02
N LEU A 146 8.80 -2.39 -15.24
CA LEU A 146 7.57 -1.88 -14.62
C LEU A 146 7.75 -1.66 -13.12
N TRP A 147 6.96 -0.74 -12.55
CA TRP A 147 6.95 -0.48 -11.11
C TRP A 147 6.48 -1.68 -10.29
N MET A 148 5.45 -2.37 -10.77
CA MET A 148 4.83 -3.51 -10.09
C MET A 148 5.24 -4.86 -10.72
N GLY A 149 6.15 -4.84 -11.69
CA GLY A 149 6.53 -6.01 -12.46
C GLY A 149 5.41 -6.54 -13.37
N ASP A 150 5.70 -7.63 -14.04
CA ASP A 150 4.80 -8.43 -14.85
C ASP A 150 4.50 -9.74 -14.12
N SER A 151 3.24 -9.96 -13.73
CA SER A 151 2.83 -11.09 -12.90
C SER A 151 2.02 -12.10 -13.69
N ILE A 152 2.50 -13.32 -13.76
CA ILE A 152 1.74 -14.48 -14.23
C ILE A 152 1.39 -15.36 -13.03
N ALA A 153 0.32 -16.12 -13.11
CA ALA A 153 -0.13 -16.96 -12.02
C ALA A 153 -0.64 -18.32 -12.47
N HIS A 154 -0.58 -19.28 -11.58
CA HIS A 154 -1.16 -20.60 -11.79
C HIS A 154 -1.65 -21.20 -10.48
N TRP A 155 -2.50 -22.18 -10.58
CA TRP A 155 -3.00 -22.93 -9.42
C TRP A 155 -2.13 -24.15 -9.14
N ASP A 156 -1.64 -24.26 -7.90
CA ASP A 156 -1.04 -25.47 -7.33
C ASP A 156 -2.00 -26.01 -6.24
N GLY A 157 -2.90 -26.89 -6.64
CA GLY A 157 -4.00 -27.29 -5.78
C GLY A 157 -4.93 -26.12 -5.43
N ASP A 158 -5.01 -25.78 -4.15
CA ASP A 158 -5.78 -24.65 -3.61
C ASP A 158 -4.90 -23.38 -3.38
N THR A 159 -3.63 -23.44 -3.72
CA THR A 159 -2.70 -22.31 -3.62
C THR A 159 -2.64 -21.59 -4.97
N LEU A 160 -2.80 -20.27 -4.95
CA LEU A 160 -2.50 -19.42 -6.09
C LEU A 160 -1.02 -19.03 -6.03
N VAL A 161 -0.24 -19.52 -6.98
CA VAL A 161 1.19 -19.19 -7.10
C VAL A 161 1.35 -18.09 -8.12
N VAL A 162 1.98 -17.00 -7.71
CA VAL A 162 2.24 -15.83 -8.54
C VAL A 162 3.73 -15.69 -8.76
N ASP A 163 4.11 -15.55 -10.01
CA ASP A 163 5.48 -15.34 -10.45
C ASP A 163 5.58 -13.94 -11.05
N THR A 164 6.48 -13.10 -10.51
CA THR A 164 6.60 -11.70 -10.94
C THR A 164 8.05 -11.36 -11.24
N THR A 165 8.25 -10.86 -12.46
CA THR A 165 9.54 -10.39 -12.98
C THR A 165 9.39 -9.04 -13.68
N GLY A 166 10.44 -8.54 -14.34
CA GLY A 166 10.35 -7.31 -15.14
C GLY A 166 10.16 -6.04 -14.31
N PHE A 167 10.70 -6.01 -13.12
CA PHE A 167 10.70 -4.80 -12.27
C PHE A 167 11.70 -3.75 -12.78
N ASN A 168 11.38 -2.46 -12.56
CA ASN A 168 12.42 -1.44 -12.56
C ASN A 168 13.20 -1.49 -11.24
N ASP A 169 14.35 -0.81 -11.18
CA ASP A 169 15.21 -0.75 -9.98
C ASP A 169 14.90 0.44 -9.06
N LEU A 170 13.75 1.09 -9.27
CA LEU A 170 13.38 2.34 -8.59
C LEU A 170 12.63 2.11 -7.28
N THR A 171 12.11 0.91 -7.05
CA THR A 171 11.38 0.57 -5.82
C THR A 171 12.30 -0.02 -4.74
N TRP A 172 11.75 -0.22 -3.56
CA TRP A 172 12.46 -0.84 -2.44
C TRP A 172 11.78 -2.15 -2.05
N VAL A 173 12.55 -3.15 -1.64
CA VAL A 173 12.00 -4.43 -1.18
C VAL A 173 11.13 -4.25 0.07
N ASN A 174 11.48 -3.29 0.91
CA ASN A 174 10.72 -2.96 2.13
C ASN A 174 10.84 -1.47 2.49
N GLY A 175 10.03 -1.00 3.44
CA GLY A 175 10.06 0.37 3.94
C GLY A 175 11.35 0.79 4.67
N ARG A 176 12.32 -0.12 4.84
CA ARG A 176 13.61 0.18 5.47
C ARG A 176 14.69 0.56 4.47
N GLY A 177 14.43 0.45 3.17
CA GLY A 177 15.36 0.89 2.12
C GLY A 177 16.20 -0.21 1.48
N ILE A 178 15.84 -1.50 1.64
CA ILE A 178 16.55 -2.59 0.97
C ILE A 178 16.42 -2.42 -0.55
N PRO A 179 17.53 -2.26 -1.28
CA PRO A 179 17.50 -2.12 -2.73
C PRO A 179 17.36 -3.46 -3.45
N HIS A 180 16.98 -3.38 -4.69
CA HIS A 180 17.08 -4.48 -5.65
C HIS A 180 17.51 -3.93 -7.02
N THR A 181 17.69 -4.82 -7.99
CA THR A 181 17.93 -4.50 -9.40
C THR A 181 16.75 -4.95 -10.26
N GLU A 182 16.79 -4.67 -11.55
CA GLU A 182 15.82 -5.20 -12.54
C GLU A 182 15.78 -6.73 -12.59
N GLN A 183 16.75 -7.42 -11.97
CA GLN A 183 16.77 -8.87 -11.83
C GLN A 183 15.91 -9.40 -10.68
N LEU A 184 15.19 -8.52 -9.98
CA LEU A 184 14.28 -8.96 -8.92
C LEU A 184 13.28 -9.96 -9.50
N HIS A 185 13.11 -11.06 -8.79
CA HIS A 185 12.15 -12.11 -9.06
C HIS A 185 11.40 -12.41 -7.76
N VAL A 186 10.09 -12.30 -7.78
CA VAL A 186 9.26 -12.50 -6.60
C VAL A 186 8.26 -13.63 -6.87
N ILE A 187 8.26 -14.62 -6.00
CA ILE A 187 7.27 -15.68 -5.99
C ILE A 187 6.40 -15.50 -4.76
N GLU A 188 5.09 -15.39 -4.99
CA GLU A 188 4.09 -15.26 -3.92
C GLU A 188 3.15 -16.48 -3.96
N ARG A 189 2.81 -17.00 -2.79
CA ARG A 189 1.90 -18.14 -2.63
C ARG A 189 0.74 -17.69 -1.77
N TYR A 190 -0.42 -17.53 -2.38
CA TYR A 190 -1.65 -17.12 -1.70
C TYR A 190 -2.46 -18.35 -1.32
N MET A 191 -2.79 -18.43 -0.06
CA MET A 191 -3.61 -19.48 0.54
C MET A 191 -4.79 -18.87 1.28
N ARG A 192 -5.95 -19.49 1.20
CA ARG A 192 -7.13 -19.08 1.97
C ARG A 192 -7.65 -20.28 2.75
N PRO A 193 -7.20 -20.46 4.01
CA PRO A 193 -7.55 -21.63 4.80
C PRO A 193 -9.05 -21.66 5.18
N ASP A 194 -9.69 -20.50 5.32
CA ASP A 194 -11.09 -20.37 5.71
C ASP A 194 -11.75 -19.09 5.15
N LEU A 195 -12.96 -18.77 5.62
CA LEU A 195 -13.72 -17.62 5.15
C LEU A 195 -13.00 -16.29 5.46
N GLY A 196 -12.40 -16.17 6.63
CA GLY A 196 -11.89 -14.90 7.17
C GLY A 196 -10.38 -14.71 7.06
N HIS A 197 -9.62 -15.74 6.69
CA HIS A 197 -8.17 -15.65 6.69
C HIS A 197 -7.58 -15.88 5.30
N MET A 198 -6.54 -15.12 5.01
CA MET A 198 -5.67 -15.31 3.86
C MET A 198 -4.21 -15.29 4.34
N GLU A 199 -3.43 -16.21 3.84
CA GLU A 199 -2.00 -16.31 4.12
C GLU A 199 -1.23 -16.07 2.83
N VAL A 200 -0.13 -15.33 2.92
CA VAL A 200 0.75 -15.05 1.79
C VAL A 200 2.18 -15.37 2.19
N GLU A 201 2.78 -16.30 1.46
CA GLU A 201 4.20 -16.60 1.56
C GLU A 201 4.93 -15.92 0.38
N ILE A 202 6.07 -15.26 0.66
CA ILE A 202 6.83 -14.50 -0.35
C ILE A 202 8.29 -14.97 -0.33
#